data_ac86b90d67126dbef2952b880104912a
#
_entry.id   ac86b90d67126dbef2952b880104912a
#
_cell.length_a   1.000
_cell.length_b   1.000
_cell.length_c   1.000
_cell.angle_alpha   90.00
_cell.angle_beta   90.00
_cell.angle_gamma   90.00
#
_symmetry.space_group_name_H-M   'P 1'
#
loop_
_entity.id
_entity.type
_entity.pdbx_description
1 polymer ?
#
loop_
_entity_poly.entity_id
_entity_poly.type
_entity_poly.pdbx_seq_one_letter_code
_entity_poly.pdbx_strand_id
1 'polypeptide(L)'
;MKIYEDEHTIAFMDIAKDVDGHMLVIPKKHVTDIFDADEQTLHHVMDTVKKVADHCVADCGYEGVNILNANNQCAGQTVFHLHFHLIPRKTGDSIPGFPKFGGALQPIEQMHQKLKM
;
A
#
# COMPACT_ATOMS: atom_id res chain seq x y z
N MET A 1 15.99 7.21 3.46
CA MET A 1 16.23 6.32 4.63
C MET A 1 15.67 4.95 4.35
N LYS A 2 16.53 4.09 3.92
CA LYS A 2 16.20 2.75 3.44
C LYS A 2 15.87 1.82 4.61
N ILE A 3 14.81 1.01 4.42
CA ILE A 3 14.38 -0.03 5.37
C ILE A 3 14.86 -1.41 4.91
N TYR A 4 14.71 -1.68 3.61
CA TYR A 4 15.04 -2.96 3.00
C TYR A 4 15.31 -2.76 1.51
N GLU A 5 16.17 -3.60 0.96
CA GLU A 5 16.45 -3.59 -0.49
C GLU A 5 16.88 -4.98 -0.92
N ASP A 6 16.40 -5.40 -2.09
CA ASP A 6 16.89 -6.57 -2.80
C ASP A 6 17.11 -6.23 -4.27
N GLU A 7 17.30 -7.25 -5.11
CA GLU A 7 17.53 -7.06 -6.54
C GLU A 7 16.37 -6.37 -7.25
N HIS A 8 15.13 -6.56 -6.78
CA HIS A 8 13.92 -6.16 -7.49
C HIS A 8 13.16 -5.02 -6.84
N THR A 9 13.33 -4.82 -5.54
CA THR A 9 12.50 -3.88 -4.78
C THR A 9 13.32 -3.08 -3.77
N ILE A 10 12.72 -1.98 -3.31
CA ILE A 10 13.25 -1.20 -2.20
C ILE A 10 12.10 -0.70 -1.32
N ALA A 11 12.33 -0.73 -0.01
CA ALA A 11 11.44 -0.15 0.99
C ALA A 11 12.17 0.98 1.71
N PHE A 12 11.51 2.11 1.91
CA PHE A 12 12.13 3.30 2.52
C PHE A 12 11.08 4.14 3.24
N MET A 13 11.57 5.05 4.11
CA MET A 13 10.68 5.95 4.85
C MET A 13 10.08 6.99 3.93
N ASP A 14 8.78 7.22 4.04
CA ASP A 14 8.14 8.38 3.43
C ASP A 14 8.57 9.65 4.18
N ILE A 15 8.89 10.71 3.44
CA ILE A 15 9.28 11.98 4.03
C ILE A 15 8.09 12.87 4.40
N ALA A 16 6.87 12.44 4.13
CA ALA A 16 5.66 13.25 4.30
C ALA A 16 5.39 13.66 5.74
N LYS A 17 5.91 12.94 6.73
CA LYS A 17 5.74 13.24 8.18
C LYS A 17 4.28 13.35 8.59
N ASP A 18 3.40 12.61 7.94
CA ASP A 18 1.96 12.60 8.21
C ASP A 18 1.59 11.64 9.33
N VAL A 19 2.36 10.57 9.49
CA VAL A 19 2.18 9.56 10.52
C VAL A 19 3.50 8.86 10.82
N ASP A 20 3.70 8.46 12.07
CA ASP A 20 4.92 7.75 12.46
C ASP A 20 5.03 6.42 11.73
N GLY A 21 6.19 6.16 11.14
CA GLY A 21 6.48 4.88 10.51
C GLY A 21 5.94 4.70 9.11
N HIS A 22 5.42 5.74 8.48
CA HIS A 22 4.93 5.67 7.10
C HIS A 22 6.08 5.26 6.17
N MET A 23 5.94 4.11 5.53
CA MET A 23 6.93 3.53 4.62
C MET A 23 6.35 3.34 3.24
N LEU A 24 7.23 3.30 2.24
CA LEU A 24 6.88 2.98 0.86
C LEU A 24 7.65 1.76 0.41
N VAL A 25 6.99 0.89 -0.34
CA VAL A 25 7.62 -0.22 -1.05
C VAL A 25 7.40 -0.02 -2.54
N ILE A 26 8.48 -0.03 -3.30
CA ILE A 26 8.44 0.15 -4.76
C ILE A 26 9.23 -0.94 -5.48
N PRO A 27 8.87 -1.28 -6.72
CA PRO A 27 9.75 -2.05 -7.60
C PRO A 27 10.87 -1.15 -8.12
N LYS A 28 12.05 -1.72 -8.34
CA LYS A 28 13.15 -1.00 -9.00
C LYS A 28 12.87 -0.76 -10.48
N LYS A 29 12.17 -1.71 -11.12
CA LYS A 29 11.67 -1.51 -12.48
C LYS A 29 10.61 -0.41 -12.46
N HIS A 30 10.72 0.57 -13.38
CA HIS A 30 9.72 1.61 -13.46
C HIS A 30 8.45 1.07 -14.11
N VAL A 31 7.36 1.05 -13.34
CA VAL A 31 5.99 0.85 -13.80
C VAL A 31 5.12 1.91 -13.13
N THR A 32 4.14 2.40 -13.84
CA THR A 32 3.34 3.55 -13.38
C THR A 32 2.38 3.15 -12.25
N ASP A 33 1.72 2.01 -12.40
CA ASP A 33 0.64 1.57 -11.52
C ASP A 33 0.40 0.07 -11.67
N ILE A 34 -0.65 -0.45 -11.03
CA ILE A 34 -0.99 -1.87 -11.09
C ILE A 34 -1.39 -2.30 -12.51
N PHE A 35 -1.95 -1.40 -13.32
CA PHE A 35 -2.39 -1.72 -14.68
C PHE A 35 -1.22 -1.86 -15.64
N ASP A 36 -0.13 -1.14 -15.39
CA ASP A 36 1.11 -1.16 -16.19
C ASP A 36 2.06 -2.27 -15.76
N ALA A 37 1.98 -2.73 -14.52
CA ALA A 37 2.90 -3.71 -13.96
C ALA A 37 2.64 -5.11 -14.49
N ASP A 38 3.71 -5.87 -14.79
CA ASP A 38 3.61 -7.29 -15.08
C ASP A 38 3.49 -8.11 -13.78
N GLU A 39 3.06 -9.36 -13.92
CA GLU A 39 2.86 -10.26 -12.77
C GLU A 39 4.13 -10.44 -11.95
N GLN A 40 5.27 -10.61 -12.63
CA GLN A 40 6.55 -10.84 -11.96
C GLN A 40 6.94 -9.66 -11.08
N THR A 41 6.76 -8.45 -11.57
CA THR A 41 7.02 -7.23 -10.81
C THR A 41 6.10 -7.14 -9.59
N LEU A 42 4.81 -7.45 -9.76
CA LEU A 42 3.85 -7.47 -8.65
C LEU A 42 4.19 -8.52 -7.60
N HIS A 43 4.64 -9.72 -8.03
CA HIS A 43 5.07 -10.75 -7.10
C HIS A 43 6.25 -10.30 -6.24
N HIS A 44 7.25 -9.68 -6.86
CA HIS A 44 8.41 -9.16 -6.12
C HIS A 44 8.02 -8.09 -5.12
N VAL A 45 7.16 -7.15 -5.52
CA VAL A 45 6.69 -6.08 -4.64
C VAL A 45 5.91 -6.66 -3.46
N MET A 46 5.01 -7.60 -3.72
CA MET A 46 4.18 -8.18 -2.66
C MET A 46 5.00 -9.01 -1.69
N ASP A 47 6.01 -9.73 -2.17
CA ASP A 47 6.95 -10.44 -1.28
C ASP A 47 7.63 -9.47 -0.31
N THR A 48 8.06 -8.32 -0.80
CA THR A 48 8.69 -7.30 0.04
C THR A 48 7.70 -6.63 0.99
N VAL A 49 6.49 -6.33 0.52
CA VAL A 49 5.42 -5.80 1.37
C VAL A 49 5.18 -6.73 2.56
N LYS A 50 5.05 -8.03 2.32
CA LYS A 50 4.87 -9.01 3.38
C LYS A 50 6.07 -9.04 4.33
N LYS A 51 7.27 -9.05 3.79
CA LYS A 51 8.50 -9.10 4.59
C LYS A 51 8.61 -7.91 5.54
N VAL A 52 8.34 -6.71 5.05
CA VAL A 52 8.39 -5.48 5.86
C VAL A 52 7.25 -5.46 6.88
N ALA A 53 6.04 -5.86 6.48
CA ALA A 53 4.90 -5.93 7.39
C ALA A 53 5.15 -6.91 8.53
N ASP A 54 5.66 -8.10 8.23
CA ASP A 54 6.02 -9.10 9.25
C ASP A 54 7.06 -8.54 10.22
N HIS A 55 8.06 -7.84 9.70
CA HIS A 55 9.10 -7.21 10.50
C HIS A 55 8.53 -6.17 11.48
N CYS A 56 7.59 -5.35 11.03
CA CYS A 56 6.94 -4.37 11.90
C CYS A 56 6.29 -5.02 13.13
N VAL A 57 5.63 -6.14 12.94
CA VAL A 57 4.93 -6.83 14.02
C VAL A 57 5.87 -7.70 14.86
N ALA A 58 6.71 -8.50 14.22
CA ALA A 58 7.58 -9.45 14.93
C ALA A 58 8.72 -8.75 15.69
N ASP A 59 9.29 -7.69 15.12
CA ASP A 59 10.55 -7.11 15.61
C ASP A 59 10.42 -5.66 16.10
N CYS A 60 9.43 -4.90 15.64
CA CYS A 60 9.34 -3.47 15.94
C CYS A 60 8.25 -3.11 16.95
N GLY A 61 7.51 -4.08 17.46
CA GLY A 61 6.54 -3.88 18.53
C GLY A 61 5.18 -3.33 18.07
N TYR A 62 4.88 -3.36 16.77
CA TYR A 62 3.56 -3.00 16.26
C TYR A 62 2.62 -4.19 16.28
N GLU A 63 1.31 -3.92 16.17
CA GLU A 63 0.27 -4.95 16.26
C GLU A 63 -0.38 -5.23 14.90
N GLY A 64 -0.26 -4.29 13.97
CA GLY A 64 -0.83 -4.42 12.64
C GLY A 64 -0.19 -3.45 11.67
N VAL A 65 -0.58 -3.55 10.40
CA VAL A 65 -0.07 -2.69 9.33
C VAL A 65 -1.22 -2.40 8.35
N ASN A 66 -1.43 -1.13 8.02
CA ASN A 66 -2.26 -0.77 6.87
C ASN A 66 -1.39 -0.80 5.61
N ILE A 67 -1.90 -1.42 4.57
CA ILE A 67 -1.24 -1.51 3.26
C ILE A 67 -2.17 -0.84 2.25
N LEU A 68 -1.69 0.22 1.62
CA LEU A 68 -2.50 1.07 0.74
C LEU A 68 -1.82 1.23 -0.60
N ASN A 69 -2.61 1.18 -1.67
CA ASN A 69 -2.13 1.41 -3.03
C ASN A 69 -3.20 2.18 -3.81
N ALA A 70 -2.80 3.23 -4.51
CA ALA A 70 -3.68 4.03 -5.36
C ALA A 70 -3.20 3.96 -6.80
N ASN A 71 -4.11 3.73 -7.72
CA ASN A 71 -3.82 3.56 -9.14
C ASN A 71 -4.68 4.52 -9.94
N ASN A 72 -4.04 5.44 -10.63
CA ASN A 72 -4.60 6.56 -11.37
C ASN A 72 -4.93 7.75 -10.47
N GLN A 73 -4.93 8.93 -11.07
CA GLN A 73 -5.17 10.21 -10.38
C GLN A 73 -6.52 10.25 -9.67
N CYS A 74 -7.58 9.69 -10.29
CA CYS A 74 -8.92 9.68 -9.70
C CYS A 74 -9.00 8.85 -8.40
N ALA A 75 -8.04 7.93 -8.21
CA ALA A 75 -7.94 7.12 -6.99
C ALA A 75 -6.96 7.69 -5.96
N GLY A 76 -6.36 8.86 -6.25
CA GLY A 76 -5.44 9.53 -5.33
C GLY A 76 -3.96 9.29 -5.60
N GLN A 77 -3.61 8.69 -6.73
CA GLN A 77 -2.20 8.54 -7.10
C GLN A 77 -1.61 9.89 -7.50
N THR A 78 -0.54 10.30 -6.85
CA THR A 78 0.14 11.57 -7.11
C THR A 78 1.55 11.39 -7.65
N VAL A 79 2.18 10.25 -7.39
CA VAL A 79 3.49 9.87 -7.92
C VAL A 79 3.28 8.67 -8.84
N PHE A 80 3.71 8.80 -10.10
CA PHE A 80 3.40 7.84 -11.15
C PHE A 80 4.52 6.81 -11.33
N HIS A 81 4.90 6.23 -10.22
CA HIS A 81 5.70 5.03 -10.07
C HIS A 81 4.97 4.16 -9.05
N LEU A 82 4.66 2.92 -9.38
CA LEU A 82 3.93 2.01 -8.52
C LEU A 82 4.53 1.98 -7.11
N HIS A 83 3.70 2.21 -6.11
CA HIS A 83 4.16 2.15 -4.72
C HIS A 83 3.04 1.70 -3.80
N PHE A 84 3.43 0.99 -2.75
CA PHE A 84 2.54 0.59 -1.67
C PHE A 84 2.95 1.34 -0.42
N HIS A 85 1.96 1.96 0.23
CA HIS A 85 2.16 2.58 1.54
C HIS A 85 2.00 1.52 2.61
N LEU A 86 2.92 1.49 3.58
CA LEU A 86 2.80 0.69 4.79
C LEU A 86 2.79 1.60 5.99
N ILE A 87 1.75 1.49 6.80
CA ILE A 87 1.58 2.30 8.02
C ILE A 87 1.45 1.34 9.19
N PRO A 88 2.49 1.23 10.04
CA PRO A 88 2.42 0.33 11.20
C PRO A 88 1.46 0.88 12.24
N ARG A 89 0.72 -0.02 12.88
CA ARG A 89 -0.40 0.36 13.74
C ARG A 89 -0.29 -0.29 15.11
N LYS A 90 -0.82 0.43 16.10
CA LYS A 90 -1.00 -0.08 17.47
C LYS A 90 -2.39 0.24 17.99
N THR A 91 -2.90 -0.59 18.89
CA THR A 91 -4.11 -0.29 19.62
C THR A 91 -3.95 1.05 20.35
N GLY A 92 -4.91 1.95 20.21
CA GLY A 92 -4.90 3.24 20.89
C GLY A 92 -4.03 4.31 20.22
N ASP A 93 -3.56 4.10 19.00
CA ASP A 93 -2.76 5.10 18.27
C ASP A 93 -3.57 6.29 17.73
N SER A 94 -4.89 6.26 17.88
CA SER A 94 -5.84 7.32 17.51
C SER A 94 -5.85 7.66 16.01
N ILE A 95 -5.33 6.79 15.16
CA ILE A 95 -5.31 6.97 13.70
C ILE A 95 -6.48 6.18 13.10
N PRO A 96 -7.31 6.77 12.21
CA PRO A 96 -8.37 6.03 11.55
C PRO A 96 -7.82 4.85 10.75
N GLY A 97 -8.43 3.67 10.92
CA GLY A 97 -7.96 2.44 10.25
C GLY A 97 -8.35 2.37 8.78
N PHE A 98 -9.40 3.10 8.40
CA PHE A 98 -9.93 3.04 7.05
C PHE A 98 -10.56 4.39 6.67
N PRO A 99 -10.55 4.79 5.38
CA PRO A 99 -11.20 6.02 4.97
C PRO A 99 -12.71 5.95 5.21
N LYS A 100 -13.31 7.10 5.58
CA LYS A 100 -14.76 7.22 5.67
C LYS A 100 -15.33 7.46 4.29
N PHE A 101 -16.27 6.59 3.90
CA PHE A 101 -17.03 6.75 2.66
C PHE A 101 -18.40 7.31 2.97
N GLY A 102 -18.97 8.08 2.05
CA GLY A 102 -20.27 8.72 2.23
C GLY A 102 -21.47 7.80 2.08
N GLY A 103 -21.25 6.57 1.69
CA GLY A 103 -22.30 5.58 1.45
C GLY A 103 -22.46 5.24 -0.03
N ALA A 104 -23.02 4.07 -0.30
CA ALA A 104 -23.25 3.62 -1.65
C ALA A 104 -24.43 4.39 -2.29
N LEU A 105 -24.31 4.70 -3.57
CA LEU A 105 -25.34 5.40 -4.34
C LEU A 105 -26.18 4.46 -5.20
N GLN A 106 -25.68 3.27 -5.49
CA GLN A 106 -26.32 2.31 -6.37
C GLN A 106 -26.67 1.02 -5.62
N PRO A 107 -27.75 0.32 -6.01
CA PRO A 107 -28.06 -0.99 -5.42
C PRO A 107 -26.93 -1.99 -5.63
N ILE A 108 -26.69 -2.83 -4.64
CA ILE A 108 -25.60 -3.81 -4.69
C ILE A 108 -25.74 -4.80 -5.84
N GLU A 109 -26.98 -5.19 -6.18
CA GLU A 109 -27.26 -6.12 -7.27
C GLU A 109 -26.85 -5.52 -8.62
N GLN A 110 -27.13 -4.23 -8.83
CA GLN A 110 -26.72 -3.52 -10.03
C GLN A 110 -25.19 -3.43 -10.15
N MET A 111 -24.52 -3.13 -9.04
CA MET A 111 -23.07 -3.08 -9.01
C MET A 111 -22.46 -4.45 -9.24
N HIS A 112 -23.06 -5.50 -8.69
CA HIS A 112 -22.60 -6.87 -8.92
C HIS A 112 -22.66 -7.22 -10.41
N GLN A 113 -23.77 -6.89 -11.09
CA GLN A 113 -23.90 -7.17 -12.53
C GLN A 113 -22.84 -6.43 -13.36
N LYS A 114 -22.52 -5.19 -12.96
CA LYS A 114 -21.53 -4.39 -13.66
C LYS A 114 -20.09 -4.90 -13.47
N LEU A 115 -19.77 -5.39 -12.27
CA LEU A 115 -18.39 -5.69 -11.89
C LEU A 115 -18.01 -7.17 -12.00
N LYS A 116 -18.99 -8.06 -12.08
CA LYS A 116 -18.70 -9.50 -12.18
C LYS A 116 -17.89 -9.82 -13.44
N MET A 117 -16.98 -10.80 -13.31
CA MET A 117 -16.11 -11.25 -14.38
C MET A 117 -16.71 -12.48 -15.08
#